data_85d9d0c144afb4a9a27805de84ce82e4
#
_entry.id   85d9d0c144afb4a9a27805de84ce82e4
#
_cell.length_a   1.000
_cell.length_b   1.000
_cell.length_c   1.000
_cell.angle_alpha   90.00
_cell.angle_beta   90.00
_cell.angle_gamma   90.00
#
_symmetry.space_group_name_H-M   'P 1'
#
loop_
_entity.id
_entity.type
_entity.pdbx_description
1 polymer ?
#
loop_
_entity_poly.entity_id
_entity_poly.type
_entity_poly.pdbx_seq_one_letter_code
_entity_poly.pdbx_strand_id
1 'polypeptide(L)'
;MTNMLLILLSPDAYLWLLALALTALTLALWLCRHRLRRGWLRWGLAALLSVFWCVFIYGSFIGVSQLEIRHVEFASEDLPAAFDGYRIVQFSDAHVPTFTGWRRELLRQAVDSINAQHGDLIVFTGDLQNKEPTEIEPFCSELSRLKAKDGVYSVLGNHDYAMYLDVDLYQQARNLEATVDCETRAGWHVLINQRHKIRRGGDSIYIAGMENDGEGRFPQLGDLVCTLHGLSRESFVVMLEHDPTSWRRKILPHSHCQLTLSGHTHGGQFSLFGWSPASLRCHEYAGLYYMGDRAINVSTGLSGVIPFRFGVPPEIVVITLRKK
;
A
#
# COMPACT_ATOMS: atom_id res chain seq x y z
N MET A 1 10.64 -13.57 -18.12
CA MET A 1 11.23 -14.60 -17.22
C MET A 1 12.06 -14.05 -16.07
N THR A 2 12.88 -13.04 -16.23
CA THR A 2 13.81 -12.56 -15.19
C THR A 2 13.14 -11.90 -13.96
N ASN A 3 11.97 -11.30 -14.11
CA ASN A 3 11.26 -10.65 -13.01
C ASN A 3 10.40 -11.61 -12.14
N MET A 4 10.09 -12.81 -12.64
CA MET A 4 9.30 -13.80 -11.92
C MET A 4 10.12 -14.60 -10.89
N LEU A 5 11.41 -14.82 -11.18
CA LEU A 5 12.32 -15.49 -10.23
C LEU A 5 12.56 -14.67 -8.95
N LEU A 6 12.52 -13.34 -9.04
CA LEU A 6 12.71 -12.47 -7.89
C LEU A 6 11.54 -12.57 -6.89
N ILE A 7 10.31 -12.73 -7.35
CA ILE A 7 9.12 -12.80 -6.49
C ILE A 7 9.04 -14.15 -5.72
N LEU A 8 9.78 -15.17 -6.14
CA LEU A 8 9.78 -16.49 -5.52
C LEU A 8 10.56 -16.58 -4.18
N LEU A 9 11.35 -15.58 -3.85
CA LEU A 9 12.16 -15.59 -2.64
C LEU A 9 11.37 -15.07 -1.42
N SER A 10 11.77 -15.47 -0.21
CA SER A 10 11.26 -14.84 1.00
C SER A 10 11.72 -13.39 1.10
N PRO A 11 10.98 -12.50 1.80
CA PRO A 11 11.38 -11.10 1.98
C PRO A 11 12.81 -10.94 2.52
N ASP A 12 13.22 -11.77 3.46
CA ASP A 12 14.57 -11.77 4.01
C ASP A 12 15.63 -12.21 2.99
N ALA A 13 15.30 -13.13 2.08
CA ALA A 13 16.23 -13.57 1.05
C ALA A 13 16.63 -12.44 0.10
N TYR A 14 15.73 -11.49 -0.18
CA TYR A 14 16.08 -10.29 -0.97
C TYR A 14 17.15 -9.44 -0.27
N LEU A 15 16.97 -9.21 1.03
CA LEU A 15 17.95 -8.45 1.82
C LEU A 15 19.32 -9.16 1.83
N TRP A 16 19.31 -10.49 2.00
CA TRP A 16 20.56 -11.27 1.96
C TRP A 16 21.23 -11.24 0.60
N LEU A 17 20.49 -11.35 -0.49
CA LEU A 17 21.04 -11.24 -1.84
C LEU A 17 21.62 -9.86 -2.11
N LEU A 18 20.96 -8.80 -1.69
CA LEU A 18 21.46 -7.43 -1.83
C LEU A 18 22.73 -7.23 -0.99
N ALA A 19 22.74 -7.72 0.25
CA ALA A 19 23.92 -7.68 1.13
C ALA A 19 25.10 -8.46 0.52
N LEU A 20 24.85 -9.65 -0.04
CA LEU A 20 25.87 -10.45 -0.73
C LEU A 20 26.42 -9.73 -1.96
N ALA A 21 25.55 -9.11 -2.78
CA ALA A 21 25.97 -8.34 -3.95
C ALA A 21 26.84 -7.13 -3.57
N LEU A 22 26.44 -6.38 -2.53
CA LEU A 22 27.22 -5.28 -1.99
C LEU A 22 28.57 -5.76 -1.42
N THR A 23 28.56 -6.89 -0.72
CA THR A 23 29.81 -7.49 -0.18
C THR A 23 30.74 -7.91 -1.31
N ALA A 24 30.23 -8.60 -2.34
CA ALA A 24 31.02 -9.01 -3.50
C ALA A 24 31.59 -7.81 -4.25
N LEU A 25 30.79 -6.77 -4.46
CA LEU A 25 31.25 -5.52 -5.08
C LEU A 25 32.34 -4.85 -4.24
N THR A 26 32.14 -4.76 -2.93
CA THR A 26 33.12 -4.19 -1.99
C THR A 26 34.44 -4.95 -2.05
N LEU A 27 34.39 -6.30 -2.05
CA LEU A 27 35.55 -7.16 -2.13
C LEU A 27 36.28 -7.01 -3.50
N ALA A 28 35.52 -7.03 -4.59
CA ALA A 28 36.10 -6.86 -5.95
C ALA A 28 36.81 -5.52 -6.06
N LEU A 29 36.23 -4.45 -5.57
CA LEU A 29 36.85 -3.13 -5.59
C LEU A 29 38.08 -3.05 -4.66
N TRP A 30 38.04 -3.73 -3.51
CA TRP A 30 39.21 -3.85 -2.63
C TRP A 30 40.35 -4.60 -3.27
N LEU A 31 40.07 -5.71 -3.95
CA LEU A 31 41.10 -6.48 -4.71
C LEU A 31 41.67 -5.68 -5.87
N CYS A 32 40.83 -4.89 -6.55
CA CYS A 32 41.28 -4.06 -7.70
C CYS A 32 41.92 -2.73 -7.26
N ARG A 33 41.97 -2.40 -5.95
CA ARG A 33 42.45 -1.10 -5.47
C ARG A 33 43.87 -0.74 -5.92
N HIS A 34 44.75 -1.74 -6.16
CA HIS A 34 46.09 -1.53 -6.62
C HIS A 34 46.18 -1.05 -8.07
N ARG A 35 45.15 -1.30 -8.90
CA ARG A 35 45.05 -0.82 -10.28
C ARG A 35 44.69 0.65 -10.35
N LEU A 36 44.12 1.21 -9.31
CA LEU A 36 43.79 2.64 -9.21
C LEU A 36 45.05 3.41 -8.81
N ARG A 37 45.75 4.02 -9.78
CA ARG A 37 47.02 4.73 -9.54
C ARG A 37 46.86 5.99 -8.69
N ARG A 38 45.67 6.64 -8.71
CA ARG A 38 45.41 7.90 -7.99
C ARG A 38 44.78 7.62 -6.65
N GLY A 39 45.41 8.02 -5.55
CA GLY A 39 44.94 7.77 -4.18
C GLY A 39 43.53 8.33 -3.89
N TRP A 40 43.19 9.51 -4.43
CA TRP A 40 41.88 10.11 -4.25
C TRP A 40 40.71 9.29 -4.82
N LEU A 41 40.95 8.56 -5.94
CA LEU A 41 39.94 7.62 -6.50
C LEU A 41 39.64 6.46 -5.56
N ARG A 42 40.65 5.97 -4.81
CA ARG A 42 40.43 4.90 -3.81
C ARG A 42 39.58 5.39 -2.65
N TRP A 43 39.87 6.58 -2.14
CA TRP A 43 39.08 7.17 -1.05
C TRP A 43 37.67 7.55 -1.50
N GLY A 44 37.51 8.10 -2.69
CA GLY A 44 36.19 8.38 -3.27
C GLY A 44 35.33 7.11 -3.40
N LEU A 45 35.93 6.01 -3.88
CA LEU A 45 35.25 4.72 -4.00
C LEU A 45 34.88 4.13 -2.63
N ALA A 46 35.80 4.19 -1.67
CA ALA A 46 35.53 3.72 -0.30
C ALA A 46 34.38 4.52 0.34
N ALA A 47 34.36 5.85 0.17
CA ALA A 47 33.29 6.71 0.64
C ALA A 47 31.95 6.35 0.00
N LEU A 48 31.90 6.14 -1.32
CA LEU A 48 30.70 5.73 -2.04
C LEU A 48 30.13 4.41 -1.52
N LEU A 49 31.00 3.40 -1.34
CA LEU A 49 30.61 2.09 -0.79
C LEU A 49 30.07 2.22 0.65
N SER A 50 30.73 3.06 1.45
CA SER A 50 30.25 3.33 2.83
C SER A 50 28.86 3.96 2.83
N VAL A 51 28.58 4.90 1.92
CA VAL A 51 27.25 5.49 1.77
C VAL A 51 26.22 4.42 1.38
N PHE A 52 26.52 3.54 0.41
CA PHE A 52 25.61 2.45 0.05
C PHE A 52 25.31 1.52 1.23
N TRP A 53 26.32 1.15 2.02
CA TRP A 53 26.12 0.34 3.22
C TRP A 53 25.30 1.07 4.29
N CYS A 54 25.55 2.36 4.52
CA CYS A 54 24.75 3.15 5.44
C CYS A 54 23.28 3.23 4.99
N VAL A 55 23.01 3.46 3.71
CA VAL A 55 21.65 3.48 3.15
C VAL A 55 20.99 2.11 3.28
N PHE A 56 21.71 1.03 2.98
CA PHE A 56 21.19 -0.33 3.09
C PHE A 56 20.84 -0.68 4.55
N ILE A 57 21.73 -0.45 5.49
CA ILE A 57 21.51 -0.74 6.92
C ILE A 57 20.38 0.13 7.45
N TYR A 58 20.40 1.44 7.17
CA TYR A 58 19.34 2.34 7.59
C TYR A 58 17.99 1.89 7.03
N GLY A 59 17.88 1.65 5.73
CA GLY A 59 16.61 1.30 5.09
C GLY A 59 16.06 -0.04 5.55
N SER A 60 16.93 -1.03 5.85
CA SER A 60 16.51 -2.39 6.24
C SER A 60 16.15 -2.53 7.72
N PHE A 61 16.69 -1.67 8.60
CA PHE A 61 16.52 -1.82 10.05
C PHE A 61 15.85 -0.60 10.70
N ILE A 62 16.19 0.62 10.26
CA ILE A 62 15.67 1.85 10.86
C ILE A 62 14.47 2.36 10.05
N GLY A 63 14.60 2.53 8.75
CA GLY A 63 13.56 3.08 7.90
C GLY A 63 12.25 2.31 7.94
N VAL A 64 12.31 0.97 7.98
CA VAL A 64 11.13 0.10 8.09
C VAL A 64 10.40 0.21 9.43
N SER A 65 11.04 0.73 10.47
CA SER A 65 10.47 0.88 11.81
C SER A 65 9.92 2.29 12.10
N GLN A 66 10.09 3.23 11.18
CA GLN A 66 9.67 4.61 11.35
C GLN A 66 8.24 4.83 10.87
N LEU A 67 7.26 4.21 11.54
CA LEU A 67 5.86 4.39 11.20
C LEU A 67 5.43 5.84 11.37
N GLU A 68 4.91 6.45 10.30
CA GLU A 68 4.36 7.80 10.29
C GLU A 68 2.82 7.77 10.30
N ILE A 69 2.22 8.67 11.07
CA ILE A 69 0.78 8.90 11.04
C ILE A 69 0.55 10.25 10.37
N ARG A 70 0.05 10.21 9.15
CA ARG A 70 -0.20 11.40 8.34
C ARG A 70 -1.67 11.80 8.44
N HIS A 71 -1.91 13.03 8.87
CA HIS A 71 -3.25 13.62 8.93
C HIS A 71 -3.48 14.49 7.69
N VAL A 72 -4.60 14.24 7.00
CA VAL A 72 -5.04 15.03 5.86
C VAL A 72 -6.51 15.41 6.02
N GLU A 73 -6.90 16.56 5.46
CA GLU A 73 -8.29 16.98 5.39
C GLU A 73 -8.74 16.98 3.93
N PHE A 74 -9.91 16.41 3.69
CA PHE A 74 -10.60 16.48 2.41
C PHE A 74 -11.92 17.22 2.58
N ALA A 75 -12.03 18.40 1.96
CA ALA A 75 -13.22 19.26 2.06
C ALA A 75 -14.02 19.21 0.75
N SER A 76 -15.34 19.01 0.85
CA SER A 76 -16.25 18.93 -0.30
C SER A 76 -17.59 19.60 -0.01
N GLU A 77 -18.14 20.28 -1.01
CA GLU A 77 -19.52 20.82 -0.96
C GLU A 77 -20.57 19.69 -0.98
N ASP A 78 -20.24 18.54 -1.54
CA ASP A 78 -21.16 17.39 -1.64
C ASP A 78 -21.24 16.58 -0.33
N LEU A 79 -20.34 16.82 0.63
CA LEU A 79 -20.35 16.07 1.89
C LEU A 79 -21.63 16.41 2.69
N PRO A 80 -22.44 15.41 3.09
CA PRO A 80 -23.58 15.67 3.97
C PRO A 80 -23.12 16.20 5.33
N ALA A 81 -23.88 17.15 5.90
CA ALA A 81 -23.50 17.87 7.12
C ALA A 81 -23.23 16.95 8.32
N ALA A 82 -23.95 15.83 8.43
CA ALA A 82 -23.76 14.87 9.52
C ALA A 82 -22.39 14.15 9.47
N PHE A 83 -21.65 14.28 8.36
CA PHE A 83 -20.32 13.69 8.18
C PHE A 83 -19.18 14.71 8.26
N ASP A 84 -19.46 15.97 8.60
CA ASP A 84 -18.39 16.91 8.92
C ASP A 84 -17.59 16.42 10.13
N GLY A 85 -16.25 16.33 9.97
CA GLY A 85 -15.37 15.75 10.96
C GLY A 85 -15.27 14.22 10.96
N TYR A 86 -15.91 13.52 10.00
CA TYR A 86 -15.83 12.06 9.88
C TYR A 86 -14.38 11.63 9.56
N ARG A 87 -13.87 10.65 10.30
CA ARG A 87 -12.47 10.23 10.24
C ARG A 87 -12.36 8.84 9.63
N ILE A 88 -11.66 8.75 8.51
CA ILE A 88 -11.29 7.51 7.84
C ILE A 88 -9.81 7.25 8.10
N VAL A 89 -9.48 6.08 8.66
CA VAL A 89 -8.09 5.64 8.83
C VAL A 89 -7.75 4.68 7.71
N GLN A 90 -6.89 5.11 6.81
CA GLN A 90 -6.42 4.33 5.68
C GLN A 90 -5.06 3.70 6.01
N PHE A 91 -4.91 2.42 5.71
CA PHE A 91 -3.64 1.72 5.57
C PHE A 91 -3.66 0.85 4.32
N SER A 92 -2.49 0.47 3.83
CA SER A 92 -2.34 -0.24 2.55
C SER A 92 -1.07 -1.09 2.55
N ASP A 93 -0.93 -1.97 1.57
CA ASP A 93 0.32 -2.64 1.22
C ASP A 93 1.00 -3.20 2.48
N ALA A 94 0.26 -4.03 3.20
CA ALA A 94 0.75 -4.60 4.44
C ALA A 94 1.83 -5.65 4.18
N HIS A 95 1.69 -6.44 3.08
CA HIS A 95 2.66 -7.48 2.72
C HIS A 95 3.11 -8.24 3.97
N VAL A 96 2.14 -8.80 4.71
CA VAL A 96 2.36 -9.36 6.05
C VAL A 96 3.52 -10.36 6.16
N PRO A 97 3.92 -11.11 5.11
CA PRO A 97 5.11 -11.98 5.17
C PRO A 97 6.42 -11.23 5.47
N THR A 98 6.46 -9.91 5.29
CA THR A 98 7.64 -9.11 5.64
C THR A 98 7.78 -8.92 7.15
N PHE A 99 6.69 -9.08 7.92
CA PHE A 99 6.69 -8.92 9.38
C PHE A 99 7.11 -10.20 10.12
N THR A 100 8.18 -10.84 9.66
CA THR A 100 8.79 -12.00 10.33
C THR A 100 9.82 -11.59 11.38
N GLY A 101 10.10 -12.48 12.33
CA GLY A 101 11.08 -12.25 13.38
C GLY A 101 10.74 -11.00 14.21
N TRP A 102 11.74 -10.13 14.41
CA TRP A 102 11.58 -8.90 15.18
C TRP A 102 10.59 -7.90 14.56
N ARG A 103 10.39 -7.95 13.24
CA ARG A 103 9.44 -7.07 12.54
C ARG A 103 7.98 -7.39 12.86
N ARG A 104 7.67 -8.55 13.41
CA ARG A 104 6.30 -8.87 13.87
C ARG A 104 5.78 -7.84 14.89
N GLU A 105 6.67 -7.32 15.70
CA GLU A 105 6.33 -6.27 16.65
C GLU A 105 5.94 -4.97 15.96
N LEU A 106 6.53 -4.66 14.78
CA LEU A 106 6.14 -3.49 13.99
C LEU A 106 4.70 -3.59 13.47
N LEU A 107 4.25 -4.79 13.07
CA LEU A 107 2.85 -5.00 12.69
C LEU A 107 1.90 -4.79 13.88
N ARG A 108 2.26 -5.28 15.06
CA ARG A 108 1.46 -5.05 16.28
C ARG A 108 1.36 -3.57 16.60
N GLN A 109 2.47 -2.85 16.53
CA GLN A 109 2.52 -1.40 16.74
C GLN A 109 1.70 -0.66 15.69
N ALA A 110 1.71 -1.10 14.42
CA ALA A 110 0.88 -0.52 13.38
C ALA A 110 -0.62 -0.71 13.67
N VAL A 111 -1.03 -1.92 14.04
CA VAL A 111 -2.42 -2.22 14.43
C VAL A 111 -2.86 -1.39 15.64
N ASP A 112 -2.01 -1.29 16.68
CA ASP A 112 -2.30 -0.46 17.85
C ASP A 112 -2.37 1.02 17.49
N SER A 113 -1.49 1.48 16.61
CA SER A 113 -1.49 2.86 16.12
C SER A 113 -2.72 3.20 15.27
N ILE A 114 -3.18 2.28 14.42
CA ILE A 114 -4.43 2.43 13.65
C ILE A 114 -5.63 2.60 14.61
N ASN A 115 -5.75 1.69 15.59
CA ASN A 115 -6.83 1.73 16.58
C ASN A 115 -6.77 3.01 17.45
N ALA A 116 -5.58 3.47 17.81
CA ALA A 116 -5.36 4.68 18.61
C ALA A 116 -5.80 5.96 17.87
N GLN A 117 -5.99 5.91 16.55
CA GLN A 117 -6.52 7.06 15.81
C GLN A 117 -8.02 7.27 16.06
N HIS A 118 -8.73 6.31 16.66
CA HIS A 118 -10.15 6.39 16.93
C HIS A 118 -10.96 6.84 15.69
N GLY A 119 -10.63 6.27 14.52
CA GLY A 119 -11.36 6.52 13.28
C GLY A 119 -12.80 6.05 13.37
N ASP A 120 -13.69 6.73 12.66
CA ASP A 120 -15.06 6.23 12.49
C ASP A 120 -15.06 4.99 11.61
N LEU A 121 -14.17 4.96 10.63
CA LEU A 121 -13.98 3.89 9.65
C LEU A 121 -12.51 3.56 9.50
N ILE A 122 -12.17 2.28 9.32
CA ILE A 122 -10.86 1.83 8.86
C ILE A 122 -11.01 1.30 7.45
N VAL A 123 -10.07 1.64 6.56
CA VAL A 123 -10.02 1.11 5.20
C VAL A 123 -8.65 0.55 4.88
N PHE A 124 -8.64 -0.61 4.24
CA PHE A 124 -7.44 -1.25 3.70
C PHE A 124 -7.51 -1.23 2.18
N THR A 125 -6.48 -0.69 1.55
CA THR A 125 -6.45 -0.48 0.10
C THR A 125 -5.59 -1.49 -0.65
N GLY A 126 -5.54 -2.76 -0.17
CA GLY A 126 -5.00 -3.91 -0.89
C GLY A 126 -3.54 -4.25 -0.61
N ASP A 127 -3.10 -5.38 -1.17
CA ASP A 127 -1.79 -6.00 -1.02
C ASP A 127 -1.51 -6.45 0.42
N LEU A 128 -2.32 -7.41 0.90
CA LEU A 128 -2.16 -8.03 2.21
C LEU A 128 -1.05 -9.09 2.21
N GLN A 129 -0.99 -9.90 1.18
CA GLN A 129 -0.01 -10.99 0.98
C GLN A 129 1.05 -10.64 -0.06
N ASN A 130 2.06 -11.50 -0.22
CA ASN A 130 3.02 -11.40 -1.32
C ASN A 130 2.66 -12.32 -2.50
N LYS A 131 2.17 -13.54 -2.21
CA LYS A 131 1.96 -14.60 -3.21
C LYS A 131 0.69 -15.39 -3.00
N GLU A 132 0.43 -15.83 -1.77
CA GLU A 132 -0.63 -16.79 -1.47
C GLU A 132 -1.23 -16.60 -0.08
N PRO A 133 -2.49 -17.03 0.13
CA PRO A 133 -3.23 -16.76 1.37
C PRO A 133 -2.65 -17.45 2.61
N THR A 134 -1.87 -18.52 2.46
CA THR A 134 -1.18 -19.17 3.59
C THR A 134 -0.20 -18.24 4.30
N GLU A 135 0.27 -17.20 3.61
CA GLU A 135 1.14 -16.18 4.17
C GLU A 135 0.43 -15.28 5.18
N ILE A 136 -0.92 -15.17 5.12
CA ILE A 136 -1.72 -14.32 6.01
C ILE A 136 -2.01 -15.02 7.35
N GLU A 137 -2.19 -16.34 7.34
CA GLU A 137 -2.64 -17.13 8.50
C GLU A 137 -1.87 -16.82 9.80
N PRO A 138 -0.53 -16.72 9.80
CA PRO A 138 0.23 -16.43 11.02
C PRO A 138 -0.07 -15.07 11.66
N PHE A 139 -0.73 -14.16 10.91
CA PHE A 139 -0.98 -12.77 11.30
C PHE A 139 -2.46 -12.45 11.55
N CYS A 140 -3.35 -13.44 11.37
CA CYS A 140 -4.79 -13.24 11.54
C CYS A 140 -5.16 -12.71 12.93
N SER A 141 -4.43 -13.10 13.99
CA SER A 141 -4.67 -12.64 15.35
C SER A 141 -4.37 -11.14 15.53
N GLU A 142 -3.36 -10.63 14.84
CA GLU A 142 -3.02 -9.21 14.84
C GLU A 142 -4.05 -8.42 14.01
N LEU A 143 -4.39 -8.90 12.82
CA LEU A 143 -5.29 -8.23 11.89
C LEU A 143 -6.74 -8.14 12.45
N SER A 144 -7.21 -9.16 13.16
CA SER A 144 -8.54 -9.17 13.79
C SER A 144 -8.70 -8.20 14.96
N ARG A 145 -7.62 -7.56 15.40
CA ARG A 145 -7.65 -6.51 16.44
C ARG A 145 -8.06 -5.14 15.91
N LEU A 146 -8.10 -4.94 14.59
CA LEU A 146 -8.56 -3.68 13.98
C LEU A 146 -10.04 -3.47 14.26
N LYS A 147 -10.38 -2.29 14.79
CA LYS A 147 -11.75 -1.94 15.18
C LYS A 147 -12.06 -0.48 14.91
N ALA A 148 -13.15 -0.24 14.20
CA ALA A 148 -13.74 1.08 14.03
C ALA A 148 -15.24 1.01 14.25
N LYS A 149 -15.87 2.16 14.53
CA LYS A 149 -17.29 2.26 14.81
C LYS A 149 -18.15 1.75 13.64
N ASP A 150 -17.79 2.15 12.43
CA ASP A 150 -18.53 1.80 11.21
C ASP A 150 -17.87 0.62 10.46
N GLY A 151 -16.89 -0.06 11.11
CA GLY A 151 -16.26 -1.28 10.61
C GLY A 151 -14.93 -1.07 9.92
N VAL A 152 -14.39 -2.19 9.41
CA VAL A 152 -13.17 -2.26 8.61
C VAL A 152 -13.57 -2.71 7.20
N TYR A 153 -13.19 -1.95 6.18
CA TYR A 153 -13.47 -2.28 4.78
C TYR A 153 -12.18 -2.44 4.01
N SER A 154 -12.15 -3.39 3.08
CA SER A 154 -10.98 -3.67 2.27
C SER A 154 -11.31 -3.82 0.79
N VAL A 155 -10.31 -3.57 -0.04
CA VAL A 155 -10.24 -4.00 -1.43
C VAL A 155 -8.97 -4.81 -1.63
N LEU A 156 -8.93 -5.58 -2.71
CA LEU A 156 -7.79 -6.42 -3.03
C LEU A 156 -6.78 -5.66 -3.90
N GLY A 157 -5.50 -5.88 -3.63
CA GLY A 157 -4.41 -5.43 -4.49
C GLY A 157 -3.93 -6.51 -5.45
N ASN A 158 -3.01 -6.18 -6.33
CA ASN A 158 -2.54 -7.12 -7.35
C ASN A 158 -1.85 -8.37 -6.77
N HIS A 159 -1.28 -8.29 -5.58
CA HIS A 159 -0.70 -9.45 -4.90
C HIS A 159 -1.75 -10.41 -4.35
N ASP A 160 -2.95 -9.93 -4.06
CA ASP A 160 -4.01 -10.73 -3.43
C ASP A 160 -4.70 -11.68 -4.41
N TYR A 161 -4.47 -11.55 -5.73
CA TYR A 161 -4.99 -12.44 -6.78
C TYR A 161 -4.10 -13.66 -7.05
N ALA A 162 -3.04 -13.89 -6.28
CA ALA A 162 -2.08 -14.98 -6.46
C ALA A 162 -1.48 -15.09 -7.89
N MET A 163 -1.45 -13.96 -8.62
CA MET A 163 -0.97 -13.91 -10.00
C MET A 163 0.54 -14.13 -10.16
N TYR A 164 1.26 -14.15 -9.06
CA TYR A 164 2.70 -14.37 -9.03
C TYR A 164 3.09 -15.85 -8.82
N LEU A 165 2.09 -16.72 -8.71
CA LEU A 165 2.27 -18.17 -8.67
C LEU A 165 2.11 -18.75 -10.08
N ASP A 166 2.92 -19.76 -10.38
CA ASP A 166 2.77 -20.54 -11.60
C ASP A 166 1.79 -21.72 -11.33
N VAL A 167 0.51 -21.36 -11.29
CA VAL A 167 -0.59 -22.28 -10.99
C VAL A 167 -1.71 -22.09 -12.01
N ASP A 168 -2.58 -23.09 -12.15
CA ASP A 168 -3.72 -23.01 -13.03
C ASP A 168 -4.81 -22.04 -12.54
N LEU A 169 -5.76 -21.71 -13.40
CA LEU A 169 -6.85 -20.76 -13.10
C LEU A 169 -7.74 -21.26 -11.94
N TYR A 170 -7.91 -22.56 -11.78
CA TYR A 170 -8.68 -23.12 -10.68
C TYR A 170 -7.99 -22.85 -9.34
N GLN A 171 -6.68 -23.08 -9.27
CA GLN A 171 -5.91 -22.80 -8.07
C GLN A 171 -5.82 -21.31 -7.79
N GLN A 172 -5.72 -20.46 -8.82
CA GLN A 172 -5.78 -19.00 -8.65
C GLN A 172 -7.11 -18.56 -8.02
N ALA A 173 -8.24 -19.07 -8.52
CA ALA A 173 -9.56 -18.78 -7.97
C ALA A 173 -9.69 -19.24 -6.51
N ARG A 174 -9.17 -20.43 -6.19
CA ARG A 174 -9.12 -20.94 -4.81
C ARG A 174 -8.27 -20.07 -3.87
N ASN A 175 -7.13 -19.60 -4.34
CA ASN A 175 -6.27 -18.73 -3.57
C ASN A 175 -6.96 -17.38 -3.32
N LEU A 176 -7.62 -16.81 -4.32
CA LEU A 176 -8.40 -15.57 -4.16
C LEU A 176 -9.52 -15.75 -3.12
N GLU A 177 -10.31 -16.83 -3.24
CA GLU A 177 -11.36 -17.16 -2.27
C GLU A 177 -10.80 -17.26 -0.84
N ALA A 178 -9.65 -17.95 -0.67
CA ALA A 178 -9.00 -18.09 0.62
C ALA A 178 -8.46 -16.77 1.17
N THR A 179 -7.96 -15.85 0.32
CA THR A 179 -7.56 -14.50 0.74
C THR A 179 -8.76 -13.73 1.28
N VAL A 180 -9.88 -13.72 0.54
CA VAL A 180 -11.13 -13.07 0.95
C VAL A 180 -11.65 -13.68 2.26
N ASP A 181 -11.58 -14.99 2.42
CA ASP A 181 -11.96 -15.68 3.65
C ASP A 181 -11.09 -15.28 4.85
N CYS A 182 -9.79 -15.11 4.65
CA CYS A 182 -8.89 -14.66 5.71
C CYS A 182 -9.25 -13.26 6.20
N GLU A 183 -9.49 -12.30 5.29
CA GLU A 183 -9.92 -10.95 5.65
C GLU A 183 -11.29 -10.94 6.33
N THR A 184 -12.25 -11.71 5.80
CA THR A 184 -13.59 -11.84 6.38
C THR A 184 -13.55 -12.44 7.80
N ARG A 185 -12.71 -13.45 8.03
CA ARG A 185 -12.49 -14.02 9.37
C ARG A 185 -11.80 -13.05 10.32
N ALA A 186 -11.01 -12.13 9.81
CA ALA A 186 -10.46 -11.02 10.60
C ALA A 186 -11.53 -9.96 10.96
N GLY A 187 -12.76 -10.09 10.46
CA GLY A 187 -13.87 -9.19 10.70
C GLY A 187 -13.94 -8.02 9.72
N TRP A 188 -13.29 -8.11 8.57
CA TRP A 188 -13.29 -7.08 7.55
C TRP A 188 -14.39 -7.33 6.52
N HIS A 189 -14.87 -6.26 5.90
CA HIS A 189 -15.81 -6.27 4.79
C HIS A 189 -15.04 -6.08 3.48
N VAL A 190 -14.78 -7.18 2.77
CA VAL A 190 -14.08 -7.14 1.48
C VAL A 190 -15.04 -6.69 0.39
N LEU A 191 -14.72 -5.60 -0.30
CA LEU A 191 -15.52 -5.04 -1.37
C LEU A 191 -14.95 -5.47 -2.73
N ILE A 192 -15.71 -6.29 -3.45
CA ILE A 192 -15.35 -6.81 -4.78
C ILE A 192 -16.37 -6.25 -5.76
N ASN A 193 -16.05 -5.11 -6.39
CA ASN A 193 -16.94 -4.33 -7.24
C ASN A 193 -18.29 -4.04 -6.54
N GLN A 194 -18.21 -3.70 -5.26
CA GLN A 194 -19.35 -3.51 -4.37
C GLN A 194 -19.27 -2.17 -3.65
N ARG A 195 -20.35 -1.80 -2.98
CA ARG A 195 -20.43 -0.60 -2.14
C ARG A 195 -21.20 -0.87 -0.85
N HIS A 196 -20.87 -0.11 0.15
CA HIS A 196 -21.56 -0.10 1.42
C HIS A 196 -22.06 1.31 1.76
N LYS A 197 -23.26 1.39 2.34
CA LYS A 197 -23.88 2.66 2.73
C LYS A 197 -23.71 2.89 4.24
N ILE A 198 -23.00 3.96 4.59
CA ILE A 198 -22.85 4.40 5.98
C ILE A 198 -23.89 5.48 6.26
N ARG A 199 -24.61 5.38 7.39
CA ARG A 199 -25.68 6.30 7.78
C ARG A 199 -25.33 7.03 9.06
N ARG A 200 -25.62 8.35 9.07
CA ARG A 200 -25.62 9.19 10.28
C ARG A 200 -26.84 10.09 10.29
N GLY A 201 -27.72 9.90 11.30
CA GLY A 201 -28.99 10.61 11.30
C GLY A 201 -29.80 10.35 10.03
N GLY A 202 -30.21 11.40 9.33
CA GLY A 202 -30.88 11.33 8.02
C GLY A 202 -29.96 11.22 6.82
N ASP A 203 -28.65 11.44 7.01
CA ASP A 203 -27.65 11.51 5.96
C ASP A 203 -26.95 10.17 5.69
N SER A 204 -26.30 10.08 4.56
CA SER A 204 -25.49 8.91 4.20
C SER A 204 -24.35 9.25 3.26
N ILE A 205 -23.25 8.50 3.39
CA ILE A 205 -22.15 8.41 2.42
C ILE A 205 -22.00 6.97 1.96
N TYR A 206 -21.26 6.77 0.88
CA TYR A 206 -20.97 5.43 0.37
C TYR A 206 -19.47 5.17 0.37
N ILE A 207 -19.09 3.98 0.83
CA ILE A 207 -17.77 3.40 0.64
C ILE A 207 -17.91 2.39 -0.50
N ALA A 208 -17.30 2.69 -1.63
CA ALA A 208 -17.31 1.84 -2.82
C ALA A 208 -15.94 1.18 -2.99
N GLY A 209 -15.90 -0.11 -3.23
CA GLY A 209 -14.67 -0.85 -3.46
C GLY A 209 -14.66 -1.50 -4.84
N MET A 210 -13.70 -1.12 -5.65
CA MET A 210 -13.48 -1.69 -6.96
C MET A 210 -12.36 -2.72 -6.87
N GLU A 211 -12.47 -3.83 -7.60
CA GLU A 211 -11.36 -4.75 -7.79
C GLU A 211 -10.18 -4.05 -8.48
N ASN A 212 -8.98 -4.62 -8.31
CA ASN A 212 -7.78 -4.04 -8.88
C ASN A 212 -7.94 -3.75 -10.39
N ASP A 213 -7.65 -2.53 -10.81
CA ASP A 213 -7.72 -2.08 -12.20
C ASP A 213 -6.42 -1.38 -12.60
N GLY A 214 -5.35 -2.15 -12.65
CA GLY A 214 -4.01 -1.67 -12.95
C GLY A 214 -3.70 -1.55 -14.44
N GLU A 215 -2.57 -0.95 -14.76
CA GLU A 215 -2.05 -0.86 -16.12
C GLU A 215 -1.15 -2.04 -16.49
N GLY A 216 -1.15 -2.38 -17.78
CA GLY A 216 -0.24 -3.35 -18.37
C GLY A 216 -0.50 -4.78 -17.91
N ARG A 217 0.39 -5.35 -17.09
CA ARG A 217 0.31 -6.74 -16.63
C ARG A 217 -0.50 -6.95 -15.37
N PHE A 218 -0.91 -5.88 -14.71
CA PHE A 218 -1.69 -5.97 -13.47
C PHE A 218 -3.13 -6.35 -13.75
N PRO A 219 -3.85 -6.96 -12.79
CA PRO A 219 -5.25 -7.30 -12.96
C PRO A 219 -6.09 -6.08 -13.38
N GLN A 220 -7.01 -6.28 -14.32
CA GLN A 220 -7.94 -5.26 -14.81
C GLN A 220 -9.38 -5.78 -14.62
N LEU A 221 -9.73 -6.00 -13.35
CA LEU A 221 -11.00 -6.62 -12.93
C LEU A 221 -12.01 -5.60 -12.41
N GLY A 222 -11.59 -4.35 -12.27
CA GLY A 222 -12.43 -3.28 -11.74
C GLY A 222 -13.63 -2.98 -12.63
N ASP A 223 -14.83 -3.21 -12.10
CA ASP A 223 -16.11 -2.88 -12.75
C ASP A 223 -16.75 -1.68 -12.06
N LEU A 224 -16.44 -0.48 -12.58
CA LEU A 224 -16.95 0.78 -12.05
C LEU A 224 -18.48 0.89 -12.18
N VAL A 225 -19.06 0.30 -13.23
CA VAL A 225 -20.53 0.33 -13.47
C VAL A 225 -21.24 -0.51 -12.40
N CYS A 226 -20.75 -1.71 -12.15
CA CYS A 226 -21.27 -2.57 -11.08
C CYS A 226 -21.09 -1.91 -9.71
N THR A 227 -19.89 -1.41 -9.44
CA THR A 227 -19.53 -0.78 -8.15
C THR A 227 -20.46 0.39 -7.81
N LEU A 228 -20.82 1.22 -8.78
CA LEU A 228 -21.64 2.42 -8.59
C LEU A 228 -23.11 2.25 -8.96
N HIS A 229 -23.52 1.05 -9.38
CA HIS A 229 -24.88 0.79 -9.86
C HIS A 229 -25.96 1.28 -8.87
N GLY A 230 -26.89 2.10 -9.34
CA GLY A 230 -28.00 2.61 -8.54
C GLY A 230 -27.64 3.75 -7.57
N LEU A 231 -26.41 4.28 -7.60
CA LEU A 231 -26.07 5.50 -6.88
C LEU A 231 -26.52 6.73 -7.68
N SER A 232 -27.13 7.69 -7.00
CA SER A 232 -27.38 9.03 -7.53
C SER A 232 -26.07 9.79 -7.70
N ARG A 233 -26.01 10.71 -8.66
CA ARG A 233 -24.86 11.63 -8.82
C ARG A 233 -24.66 12.57 -7.64
N GLU A 234 -25.69 12.74 -6.82
CA GLU A 234 -25.67 13.54 -5.58
C GLU A 234 -25.10 12.76 -4.40
N SER A 235 -24.87 11.45 -4.56
CA SER A 235 -24.30 10.62 -3.49
C SER A 235 -22.84 10.98 -3.25
N PHE A 236 -22.45 11.19 -1.99
CA PHE A 236 -21.04 11.31 -1.64
C PHE A 236 -20.41 9.91 -1.59
N VAL A 237 -19.37 9.71 -2.40
CA VAL A 237 -18.71 8.41 -2.56
C VAL A 237 -17.21 8.51 -2.26
N VAL A 238 -16.75 7.67 -1.34
CA VAL A 238 -15.34 7.36 -1.15
C VAL A 238 -15.06 6.05 -1.88
N MET A 239 -14.22 6.10 -2.91
CA MET A 239 -13.82 4.95 -3.71
C MET A 239 -12.55 4.34 -3.14
N LEU A 240 -12.53 3.05 -2.90
CA LEU A 240 -11.33 2.26 -2.60
C LEU A 240 -10.93 1.53 -3.88
N GLU A 241 -9.71 1.73 -4.32
CA GLU A 241 -9.12 1.05 -5.47
C GLU A 241 -7.60 1.03 -5.29
N HIS A 242 -7.01 -0.16 -5.43
CA HIS A 242 -5.61 -0.36 -5.07
C HIS A 242 -4.65 0.41 -5.97
N ASP A 243 -4.79 0.27 -7.31
CA ASP A 243 -3.86 0.86 -8.27
C ASP A 243 -4.24 2.31 -8.64
N PRO A 244 -3.44 3.33 -8.26
CA PRO A 244 -3.79 4.72 -8.50
C PRO A 244 -3.90 5.10 -9.99
N THR A 245 -3.34 4.31 -10.91
CA THR A 245 -3.45 4.58 -12.36
C THR A 245 -4.89 4.50 -12.85
N SER A 246 -5.74 3.72 -12.18
CA SER A 246 -7.17 3.62 -12.44
C SER A 246 -7.89 4.97 -12.26
N TRP A 247 -7.40 5.83 -11.36
CA TRP A 247 -8.07 7.09 -11.05
C TRP A 247 -8.24 7.99 -12.29
N ARG A 248 -7.14 8.31 -12.99
CA ARG A 248 -7.20 9.15 -14.19
C ARG A 248 -7.82 8.44 -15.38
N ARG A 249 -7.59 7.14 -15.48
CA ARG A 249 -7.99 6.33 -16.62
C ARG A 249 -9.47 5.97 -16.61
N LYS A 250 -10.02 5.67 -15.42
CA LYS A 250 -11.38 5.13 -15.30
C LYS A 250 -12.26 5.92 -14.31
N ILE A 251 -11.81 6.17 -13.09
CA ILE A 251 -12.65 6.71 -12.02
C ILE A 251 -13.02 8.18 -12.30
N LEU A 252 -12.04 9.04 -12.59
CA LEU A 252 -12.28 10.45 -12.87
C LEU A 252 -13.21 10.70 -14.07
N PRO A 253 -12.98 10.08 -15.26
CA PRO A 253 -13.80 10.39 -16.44
C PRO A 253 -15.18 9.76 -16.39
N HIS A 254 -15.39 8.66 -15.64
CA HIS A 254 -16.61 7.86 -15.73
C HIS A 254 -17.40 7.77 -14.41
N SER A 255 -17.02 8.52 -13.38
CA SER A 255 -17.73 8.54 -12.10
C SER A 255 -17.89 9.95 -11.55
N HIS A 256 -18.60 10.05 -10.42
CA HIS A 256 -18.73 11.25 -9.59
C HIS A 256 -18.07 11.09 -8.21
N CYS A 257 -17.24 10.05 -8.02
CA CYS A 257 -16.57 9.82 -6.75
C CYS A 257 -15.75 11.03 -6.32
N GLN A 258 -16.00 11.53 -5.11
CA GLN A 258 -15.36 12.74 -4.59
C GLN A 258 -13.94 12.44 -4.08
N LEU A 259 -13.75 11.30 -3.43
CA LEU A 259 -12.46 10.90 -2.89
C LEU A 259 -12.13 9.47 -3.31
N THR A 260 -10.91 9.23 -3.77
CA THR A 260 -10.37 7.90 -4.03
C THR A 260 -9.22 7.62 -3.07
N LEU A 261 -9.14 6.40 -2.55
CA LEU A 261 -8.07 5.94 -1.66
C LEU A 261 -7.37 4.75 -2.30
N SER A 262 -6.05 4.86 -2.48
CA SER A 262 -5.22 3.87 -3.18
C SER A 262 -3.92 3.58 -2.44
N GLY A 263 -3.20 2.54 -2.88
CA GLY A 263 -1.86 2.14 -2.43
C GLY A 263 -0.91 1.84 -3.58
N HIS A 264 -0.42 0.58 -3.65
CA HIS A 264 0.31 -0.03 -4.78
C HIS A 264 1.73 0.46 -5.02
N THR A 265 1.97 1.74 -4.97
CA THR A 265 3.24 2.34 -5.39
C THR A 265 4.34 2.24 -4.33
N HIS A 266 3.96 2.03 -3.07
CA HIS A 266 4.82 2.12 -1.88
C HIS A 266 5.62 3.45 -1.79
N GLY A 267 5.22 4.50 -2.53
CA GLY A 267 6.05 5.67 -2.75
C GLY A 267 7.43 5.34 -3.33
N GLY A 268 7.57 4.17 -3.99
CA GLY A 268 8.83 3.62 -4.51
C GLY A 268 9.77 3.05 -3.46
N GLN A 269 9.39 2.99 -2.17
CA GLN A 269 10.20 2.56 -1.01
C GLN A 269 11.52 3.32 -0.81
N PHE A 270 11.84 4.22 -1.72
CA PHE A 270 13.06 5.04 -1.73
C PHE A 270 12.72 6.46 -2.16
N SER A 271 13.19 7.44 -1.40
CA SER A 271 13.16 8.84 -1.80
C SER A 271 14.44 9.55 -1.35
N LEU A 272 14.97 10.38 -2.23
CA LEU A 272 16.13 11.23 -1.94
C LEU A 272 15.83 12.64 -2.43
N PHE A 273 15.89 13.61 -1.52
CA PHE A 273 15.57 15.02 -1.79
C PHE A 273 14.19 15.22 -2.46
N GLY A 274 13.18 14.42 -2.05
CA GLY A 274 11.82 14.48 -2.58
C GLY A 274 11.61 13.76 -3.92
N TRP A 275 12.65 13.23 -4.54
CA TRP A 275 12.53 12.41 -5.73
C TRP A 275 12.41 10.92 -5.38
N SER A 276 11.46 10.24 -6.02
CA SER A 276 11.26 8.80 -5.89
C SER A 276 11.21 8.13 -7.27
N PRO A 277 11.72 6.89 -7.42
CA PRO A 277 11.58 6.11 -8.65
C PRO A 277 10.12 5.88 -9.08
N ALA A 278 9.17 5.88 -8.13
CA ALA A 278 7.74 5.74 -8.42
C ALA A 278 7.23 6.85 -9.34
N SER A 279 7.78 8.07 -9.24
CA SER A 279 7.39 9.22 -10.08
C SER A 279 7.64 9.00 -11.59
N LEU A 280 8.47 8.03 -11.95
CA LEU A 280 8.74 7.68 -13.35
C LEU A 280 7.63 6.83 -13.98
N ARG A 281 6.78 6.21 -13.15
CA ARG A 281 5.73 5.28 -13.60
C ARG A 281 4.32 5.77 -13.31
N CYS A 282 4.14 6.45 -12.18
CA CYS A 282 2.85 6.91 -11.73
C CYS A 282 2.91 8.38 -11.35
N HIS A 283 1.97 9.17 -11.86
CA HIS A 283 1.89 10.58 -11.54
C HIS A 283 1.44 10.77 -10.08
N GLU A 284 0.43 10.02 -9.66
CA GLU A 284 -0.06 9.97 -8.28
C GLU A 284 0.61 8.78 -7.57
N TYR A 285 1.78 9.01 -6.96
CA TYR A 285 2.54 7.91 -6.33
C TYR A 285 2.62 7.99 -4.80
N ALA A 286 2.32 9.11 -4.17
CA ALA A 286 2.29 9.25 -2.71
C ALA A 286 1.61 10.56 -2.31
N GLY A 287 0.69 10.50 -1.36
CA GLY A 287 0.03 11.68 -0.82
C GLY A 287 -1.30 12.03 -1.47
N LEU A 288 -1.79 13.24 -1.20
CA LEU A 288 -3.10 13.71 -1.64
C LEU A 288 -2.95 14.60 -2.89
N TYR A 289 -3.67 14.22 -3.96
CA TYR A 289 -3.72 14.96 -5.22
C TYR A 289 -5.15 15.38 -5.52
N TYR A 290 -5.29 16.54 -6.17
CA TYR A 290 -6.58 17.11 -6.54
C TYR A 290 -6.73 17.24 -8.05
N MET A 291 -7.97 17.04 -8.53
CA MET A 291 -8.41 17.40 -9.87
C MET A 291 -9.79 18.05 -9.76
N GLY A 292 -9.79 19.38 -9.76
CA GLY A 292 -10.99 20.16 -9.42
C GLY A 292 -11.38 19.97 -7.95
N ASP A 293 -12.59 19.54 -7.71
CA ASP A 293 -13.20 19.26 -6.39
C ASP A 293 -13.01 17.81 -5.93
N ARG A 294 -12.41 16.97 -6.77
CA ARG A 294 -12.16 15.56 -6.47
C ARG A 294 -10.71 15.30 -6.15
N ALA A 295 -10.48 14.29 -5.32
CA ALA A 295 -9.12 13.95 -4.89
C ALA A 295 -8.85 12.43 -4.91
N ILE A 296 -7.56 12.10 -4.97
CA ILE A 296 -7.03 10.78 -4.65
C ILE A 296 -5.96 10.92 -3.56
N ASN A 297 -6.03 10.06 -2.54
CA ASN A 297 -4.92 9.85 -1.61
C ASN A 297 -4.25 8.51 -1.90
N VAL A 298 -2.96 8.54 -2.19
CA VAL A 298 -2.15 7.35 -2.42
C VAL A 298 -1.28 7.12 -1.20
N SER A 299 -1.51 6.00 -0.52
CA SER A 299 -0.70 5.57 0.63
C SER A 299 0.64 4.99 0.19
N THR A 300 1.68 5.25 0.96
CA THR A 300 2.98 4.59 0.78
C THR A 300 3.03 3.19 1.40
N GLY A 301 1.96 2.78 2.09
CA GLY A 301 1.79 1.45 2.67
C GLY A 301 2.54 1.20 3.96
N LEU A 302 2.20 0.10 4.64
CA LEU A 302 2.86 -0.33 5.88
C LEU A 302 4.18 -1.05 5.62
N SER A 303 4.28 -1.76 4.47
CA SER A 303 5.48 -2.52 4.11
C SER A 303 5.68 -2.52 2.59
N GLY A 304 6.18 -3.58 2.06
CA GLY A 304 6.38 -3.90 0.65
C GLY A 304 6.98 -5.29 0.54
N VAL A 305 7.09 -5.83 -0.66
CA VAL A 305 7.67 -7.17 -0.89
C VAL A 305 9.09 -7.30 -0.32
N ILE A 306 9.84 -6.21 -0.32
CA ILE A 306 11.18 -6.13 0.26
C ILE A 306 11.10 -5.24 1.51
N PRO A 307 11.53 -5.72 2.70
CA PRO A 307 11.53 -4.93 3.92
C PRO A 307 12.66 -3.90 3.92
N PHE A 308 12.48 -2.84 3.13
CA PHE A 308 13.42 -1.74 2.96
C PHE A 308 12.66 -0.43 2.78
N ARG A 309 13.04 0.61 3.52
CA ARG A 309 12.47 1.96 3.42
C ARG A 309 13.55 3.02 3.61
N PHE A 310 13.73 3.90 2.63
CA PHE A 310 14.66 5.01 2.74
C PHE A 310 14.00 6.30 2.24
N GLY A 311 13.79 7.26 3.14
CA GLY A 311 13.13 8.54 2.83
C GLY A 311 11.63 8.43 2.48
N VAL A 312 11.05 7.25 2.61
CA VAL A 312 9.61 6.96 2.47
C VAL A 312 9.22 6.03 3.63
N PRO A 313 8.78 6.56 4.76
CA PRO A 313 8.41 5.74 5.92
C PRO A 313 7.16 4.88 5.64
N PRO A 314 6.98 3.78 6.37
CA PRO A 314 5.66 3.16 6.51
C PRO A 314 4.65 4.19 7.01
N GLU A 315 3.41 4.18 6.49
CA GLU A 315 2.45 5.20 6.91
C GLU A 315 1.05 4.64 7.21
N ILE A 316 0.37 5.34 8.08
CA ILE A 316 -1.07 5.30 8.32
C ILE A 316 -1.61 6.69 7.97
N VAL A 317 -2.69 6.77 7.19
CA VAL A 317 -3.28 8.07 6.83
C VAL A 317 -4.60 8.25 7.51
N VAL A 318 -4.76 9.35 8.24
CA VAL A 318 -6.00 9.75 8.88
C VAL A 318 -6.63 10.86 8.04
N ILE A 319 -7.70 10.51 7.31
CA ILE A 319 -8.42 11.45 6.46
C ILE A 319 -9.62 11.97 7.23
N THR A 320 -9.68 13.29 7.45
CA THR A 320 -10.85 13.96 8.04
C THR A 320 -11.68 14.59 6.93
N LEU A 321 -12.92 14.15 6.79
CA LEU A 321 -13.86 14.75 5.86
C LEU A 321 -14.37 16.08 6.41
N ARG A 322 -14.48 17.12 5.55
CA ARG A 322 -14.96 18.45 5.91
C ARG A 322 -16.07 18.90 4.96
N LYS A 323 -17.15 19.39 5.52
CA LYS A 323 -18.18 20.09 4.76
C LYS A 323 -17.66 21.51 4.43
N LYS A 324 -17.69 21.88 3.14
CA LYS A 324 -17.45 23.27 2.70
C LYS A 324 -18.68 24.12 2.90
#